data_c91d29135b93fe075b95d5475dfb092d
#
_entry.id   c91d29135b93fe075b95d5475dfb092d
#
_cell.length_a   1.000
_cell.length_b   1.000
_cell.length_c   1.000
_cell.angle_alpha   90.00
_cell.angle_beta   90.00
_cell.angle_gamma   90.00
#
_symmetry.space_group_name_H-M   'P 1'
#
loop_
_entity.id
_entity.type
_entity.pdbx_description
1 polymer ?
#
loop_
_entity_poly.entity_id
_entity_poly.type
_entity_poly.pdbx_seq_one_letter_code
_entity_poly.pdbx_strand_id
1 'polypeptide(L)'
;MRNKIIILATAVVALVTFTASKQKSVKIFLAGDSTMADKEEIAYPETGWGQTLPSYFNDNVIIENHARNGRSTRTFISEGRWDFLISRVSKGDFVVIQFGHNDQSKKKADRYTTPEQYKANLEKMVSDVRAKGATPILCTPIERRKFDKNDNFVDQHGNYPNLVRAVAKEKNVILIDMQHSSMDFLIAAGTEGSIKYFLHVKPGECKKHPDGKEDNTHLRPEGALAIGNLFIEELKEVSKQHKELKPLVKNLNNGEIKLTYTIKIKEIETLKSNTNNNLDEGEKQAK
;
A
#
# COMPACT_ATOMS: atom_id res chain seq x y z
N MET A 1 4.77 -88.54 10.79
CA MET A 1 3.82 -87.47 10.40
C MET A 1 4.40 -86.16 10.92
N ARG A 2 4.97 -85.34 10.00
CA ARG A 2 5.65 -84.02 10.36
C ARG A 2 4.72 -82.89 10.02
N ASN A 3 4.20 -82.21 11.05
CA ASN A 3 3.38 -81.04 10.89
C ASN A 3 4.28 -79.84 10.43
N LYS A 4 3.99 -79.34 9.25
CA LYS A 4 4.61 -78.01 8.77
C LYS A 4 3.74 -76.89 9.26
N ILE A 5 4.29 -76.09 10.16
CA ILE A 5 3.69 -74.81 10.58
C ILE A 5 4.08 -73.79 9.53
N ILE A 6 3.11 -73.21 8.84
CA ILE A 6 3.27 -72.12 7.92
C ILE A 6 3.08 -70.80 8.73
N ILE A 7 4.17 -70.07 8.92
CA ILE A 7 4.12 -68.71 9.54
C ILE A 7 3.80 -67.72 8.42
N LEU A 8 2.61 -67.14 8.48
CA LEU A 8 2.21 -66.05 7.57
C LEU A 8 2.70 -64.70 8.15
N ALA A 9 3.76 -64.16 7.57
CA ALA A 9 4.26 -62.85 7.94
C ALA A 9 3.43 -61.78 7.22
N THR A 10 2.53 -61.11 7.93
CA THR A 10 1.79 -59.93 7.46
C THR A 10 2.69 -58.67 7.56
N ALA A 11 3.23 -58.23 6.45
CA ALA A 11 3.92 -56.97 6.37
C ALA A 11 2.89 -55.81 6.39
N VAL A 12 2.79 -55.09 7.49
CA VAL A 12 2.04 -53.81 7.58
C VAL A 12 2.87 -52.73 6.97
N VAL A 13 2.58 -52.34 5.72
CA VAL A 13 3.14 -51.17 5.09
C VAL A 13 2.40 -49.93 5.64
N ALA A 14 3.01 -49.25 6.59
CA ALA A 14 2.55 -47.93 7.06
C ALA A 14 2.76 -46.91 5.95
N LEU A 15 1.71 -46.57 5.23
CA LEU A 15 1.70 -45.49 4.26
C LEU A 15 1.75 -44.13 5.02
N VAL A 16 2.94 -43.58 5.23
CA VAL A 16 3.10 -42.25 5.79
C VAL A 16 2.73 -41.27 4.68
N THR A 17 1.49 -40.81 4.65
CA THR A 17 1.07 -39.71 3.79
C THR A 17 1.69 -38.43 4.35
N PHE A 18 2.79 -37.97 3.75
CA PHE A 18 3.29 -36.64 3.92
C PHE A 18 2.26 -35.66 3.30
N THR A 19 1.31 -35.22 4.09
CA THR A 19 0.51 -34.04 3.75
C THR A 19 1.47 -32.85 3.87
N ALA A 20 2.05 -32.44 2.75
CA ALA A 20 2.75 -31.15 2.69
C ALA A 20 1.74 -30.08 3.10
N SER A 21 1.84 -29.61 4.34
CA SER A 21 1.06 -28.48 4.81
C SER A 21 1.42 -27.30 3.90
N LYS A 22 0.50 -26.94 2.99
CA LYS A 22 0.66 -25.77 2.13
C LYS A 22 0.87 -24.58 3.07
N GLN A 23 2.07 -24.02 3.09
CA GLN A 23 2.39 -22.89 3.94
C GLN A 23 1.35 -21.79 3.65
N LYS A 24 0.60 -21.38 4.67
CA LYS A 24 -0.45 -20.36 4.52
C LYS A 24 0.22 -19.09 4.01
N SER A 25 -0.21 -18.60 2.84
CA SER A 25 0.26 -17.33 2.30
C SER A 25 -0.05 -16.19 3.27
N VAL A 26 0.88 -15.26 3.40
CA VAL A 26 0.71 -14.03 4.19
C VAL A 26 0.05 -13.00 3.30
N LYS A 27 -0.96 -12.30 3.81
CA LYS A 27 -1.57 -11.19 3.06
C LYS A 27 -1.13 -9.85 3.59
N ILE A 28 -0.93 -8.91 2.67
CA ILE A 28 -0.75 -7.48 2.95
C ILE A 28 -1.89 -6.74 2.29
N PHE A 29 -2.70 -6.07 3.09
CA PHE A 29 -3.75 -5.17 2.62
C PHE A 29 -3.22 -3.74 2.61
N LEU A 30 -3.45 -3.01 1.53
CA LEU A 30 -3.04 -1.62 1.40
C LEU A 30 -4.27 -0.71 1.50
N ALA A 31 -4.26 0.20 2.46
CA ALA A 31 -5.25 1.26 2.62
C ALA A 31 -4.58 2.61 2.38
N GLY A 32 -5.03 3.37 1.38
CA GLY A 32 -4.37 4.60 1.01
C GLY A 32 -5.11 5.41 -0.06
N ASP A 33 -4.43 6.43 -0.53
CA ASP A 33 -4.92 7.37 -1.53
C ASP A 33 -4.36 7.12 -2.94
N SER A 34 -4.39 8.14 -3.81
CA SER A 34 -3.96 8.04 -5.21
C SER A 34 -2.48 7.73 -5.39
N THR A 35 -1.64 8.05 -4.41
CA THR A 35 -0.20 7.80 -4.53
C THR A 35 0.14 6.31 -4.40
N MET A 36 -0.72 5.55 -3.70
CA MET A 36 -0.60 4.11 -3.47
C MET A 36 -1.47 3.27 -4.41
N ALA A 37 -2.59 3.81 -4.90
CA ALA A 37 -3.63 3.09 -5.62
C ALA A 37 -3.17 2.49 -6.95
N ASP A 38 -3.73 1.34 -7.32
CA ASP A 38 -3.64 0.80 -8.66
C ASP A 38 -4.29 1.76 -9.67
N LYS A 39 -3.68 1.88 -10.85
CA LYS A 39 -4.15 2.77 -11.90
C LYS A 39 -4.82 2.01 -13.03
N GLU A 40 -5.81 2.64 -13.62
CA GLU A 40 -6.43 2.15 -14.84
C GLU A 40 -5.47 2.33 -16.03
N GLU A 41 -5.56 1.46 -17.03
CA GLU A 41 -4.70 1.49 -18.22
C GLU A 41 -4.72 2.85 -18.94
N ILE A 42 -5.89 3.51 -18.97
CA ILE A 42 -6.05 4.82 -19.61
C ILE A 42 -5.19 5.91 -18.93
N ALA A 43 -4.85 5.74 -17.65
CA ALA A 43 -4.05 6.69 -16.88
C ALA A 43 -2.54 6.48 -17.06
N TYR A 44 -2.10 5.39 -17.72
CA TYR A 44 -0.67 5.16 -17.94
C TYR A 44 -0.02 6.38 -18.62
N PRO A 45 1.15 6.84 -18.12
CA PRO A 45 2.10 6.22 -17.19
C PRO A 45 1.87 6.50 -15.69
N GLU A 46 0.73 7.08 -15.26
CA GLU A 46 0.45 7.22 -13.83
C GLU A 46 0.46 5.84 -13.15
N THR A 47 1.25 5.70 -12.08
CA THR A 47 1.44 4.44 -11.36
C THR A 47 1.46 4.70 -9.86
N GLY A 48 0.69 3.94 -9.08
CA GLY A 48 0.77 4.00 -7.62
C GLY A 48 1.92 3.14 -7.09
N TRP A 49 2.59 3.57 -6.02
CA TRP A 49 3.68 2.77 -5.46
C TRP A 49 3.19 1.42 -4.88
N GLY A 50 1.96 1.36 -4.36
CA GLY A 50 1.37 0.10 -3.92
C GLY A 50 1.16 -0.90 -5.05
N GLN A 51 0.96 -0.41 -6.29
CA GLN A 51 0.85 -1.22 -7.50
C GLN A 51 2.14 -1.99 -7.82
N THR A 52 3.29 -1.50 -7.35
CA THR A 52 4.59 -2.14 -7.60
C THR A 52 4.97 -3.17 -6.54
N LEU A 53 4.32 -3.16 -5.37
CA LEU A 53 4.70 -4.01 -4.23
C LEU A 53 4.70 -5.52 -4.53
N PRO A 54 3.78 -6.08 -5.33
CA PRO A 54 3.84 -7.50 -5.67
C PRO A 54 5.17 -7.94 -6.27
N SER A 55 5.89 -7.03 -6.97
CA SER A 55 7.19 -7.33 -7.58
C SER A 55 8.31 -7.56 -6.57
N TYR A 56 8.15 -7.09 -5.34
CA TYR A 56 9.15 -7.20 -4.27
C TYR A 56 9.02 -8.47 -3.45
N PHE A 57 7.93 -9.22 -3.60
CA PHE A 57 7.67 -10.42 -2.81
C PHE A 57 7.53 -11.65 -3.70
N ASN A 58 7.83 -12.81 -3.12
CA ASN A 58 7.55 -14.10 -3.76
C ASN A 58 6.07 -14.51 -3.57
N ASP A 59 5.66 -15.61 -4.18
CA ASP A 59 4.28 -16.11 -4.21
C ASP A 59 3.69 -16.47 -2.82
N ASN A 60 4.51 -16.45 -1.76
CA ASN A 60 4.01 -16.65 -0.40
C ASN A 60 3.38 -15.39 0.21
N VAL A 61 3.53 -14.23 -0.44
CA VAL A 61 2.90 -12.97 -0.02
C VAL A 61 1.91 -12.51 -1.09
N ILE A 62 0.68 -12.28 -0.66
CA ILE A 62 -0.41 -11.78 -1.51
C ILE A 62 -0.66 -10.31 -1.14
N ILE A 63 -0.58 -9.41 -2.11
CA ILE A 63 -0.91 -8.00 -1.93
C ILE A 63 -2.34 -7.74 -2.39
N GLU A 64 -3.20 -7.24 -1.50
CA GLU A 64 -4.53 -6.75 -1.82
C GLU A 64 -4.53 -5.21 -1.71
N ASN A 65 -4.46 -4.53 -2.85
CA ASN A 65 -4.42 -3.06 -2.87
C ASN A 65 -5.83 -2.46 -2.92
N HIS A 66 -6.28 -1.93 -1.79
CA HIS A 66 -7.57 -1.25 -1.62
C HIS A 66 -7.46 0.27 -1.70
N ALA A 67 -6.25 0.82 -1.87
CA ALA A 67 -6.05 2.26 -2.00
C ALA A 67 -6.86 2.81 -3.18
N ARG A 68 -7.36 4.06 -3.03
CA ARG A 68 -8.24 4.66 -4.05
C ARG A 68 -7.92 6.13 -4.26
N ASN A 69 -7.92 6.56 -5.53
CA ASN A 69 -7.70 7.94 -5.91
C ASN A 69 -8.63 8.90 -5.16
N GLY A 70 -8.07 10.00 -4.65
CA GLY A 70 -8.81 11.09 -4.05
C GLY A 70 -9.35 10.82 -2.64
N ARG A 71 -9.05 9.69 -1.99
CA ARG A 71 -9.61 9.36 -0.67
C ARG A 71 -8.73 9.87 0.45
N SER A 72 -9.38 10.48 1.42
CA SER A 72 -8.84 10.77 2.75
C SER A 72 -9.20 9.64 3.70
N THR A 73 -8.68 9.65 4.94
CA THR A 73 -9.13 8.70 5.98
C THR A 73 -10.64 8.78 6.18
N ARG A 74 -11.21 10.01 6.20
CA ARG A 74 -12.64 10.25 6.34
C ARG A 74 -13.46 9.61 5.23
N THR A 75 -13.12 9.88 3.97
CA THR A 75 -13.89 9.36 2.83
C THR A 75 -13.68 7.86 2.64
N PHE A 76 -12.49 7.34 2.94
CA PHE A 76 -12.23 5.90 2.87
C PHE A 76 -13.09 5.13 3.88
N ILE A 77 -13.32 5.70 5.08
CA ILE A 77 -14.23 5.13 6.10
C ILE A 77 -15.70 5.33 5.68
N SER A 78 -16.11 6.56 5.38
CA SER A 78 -17.51 6.89 5.13
C SER A 78 -18.12 6.24 3.89
N GLU A 79 -17.28 5.87 2.89
CA GLU A 79 -17.69 5.13 1.70
C GLU A 79 -17.76 3.60 1.92
N GLY A 80 -17.57 3.12 3.15
CA GLY A 80 -17.55 1.69 3.47
C GLY A 80 -16.32 0.92 2.95
N ARG A 81 -15.32 1.61 2.38
CA ARG A 81 -14.10 0.97 1.84
C ARG A 81 -13.26 0.35 2.95
N TRP A 82 -13.20 1.02 4.11
CA TRP A 82 -12.53 0.50 5.27
C TRP A 82 -13.18 -0.78 5.79
N ASP A 83 -14.51 -0.77 5.93
CA ASP A 83 -15.25 -1.94 6.41
C ASP A 83 -15.13 -3.13 5.45
N PHE A 84 -15.15 -2.85 4.13
CA PHE A 84 -14.91 -3.87 3.12
C PHE A 84 -13.49 -4.48 3.25
N LEU A 85 -12.45 -3.66 3.38
CA LEU A 85 -11.08 -4.14 3.60
C LEU A 85 -11.01 -4.99 4.86
N ILE A 86 -11.51 -4.49 5.99
CA ILE A 86 -11.48 -5.18 7.30
C ILE A 86 -12.26 -6.49 7.28
N SER A 87 -13.33 -6.59 6.49
CA SER A 87 -14.07 -7.85 6.34
C SER A 87 -13.23 -8.99 5.76
N ARG A 88 -12.20 -8.67 5.00
CA ARG A 88 -11.30 -9.62 4.32
C ARG A 88 -10.06 -9.97 5.15
N VAL A 89 -9.73 -9.13 6.15
CA VAL A 89 -8.55 -9.31 7.01
C VAL A 89 -8.75 -10.46 7.99
N SER A 90 -7.74 -11.28 8.15
CA SER A 90 -7.68 -12.42 9.05
C SER A 90 -6.47 -12.36 9.97
N LYS A 91 -6.50 -13.18 11.02
CA LYS A 91 -5.37 -13.30 11.96
C LYS A 91 -4.07 -13.67 11.23
N GLY A 92 -3.03 -12.88 11.49
CA GLY A 92 -1.70 -13.04 10.90
C GLY A 92 -1.47 -12.28 9.60
N ASP A 93 -2.49 -11.58 9.08
CA ASP A 93 -2.34 -10.67 7.95
C ASP A 93 -1.73 -9.33 8.40
N PHE A 94 -1.34 -8.50 7.43
CA PHE A 94 -0.81 -7.16 7.63
C PHE A 94 -1.68 -6.13 6.93
N VAL A 95 -1.83 -4.95 7.54
CA VAL A 95 -2.54 -3.83 6.92
C VAL A 95 -1.63 -2.60 6.95
N VAL A 96 -1.21 -2.15 5.78
CA VAL A 96 -0.43 -0.93 5.57
C VAL A 96 -1.38 0.22 5.34
N ILE A 97 -1.27 1.27 6.15
CA ILE A 97 -2.18 2.42 6.17
C ILE A 97 -1.38 3.68 5.87
N GLN A 98 -1.63 4.32 4.71
CA GLN A 98 -1.00 5.58 4.30
C GLN A 98 -2.03 6.55 3.74
N PHE A 99 -2.28 7.63 4.45
CA PHE A 99 -3.13 8.74 4.03
C PHE A 99 -2.45 10.08 4.39
N GLY A 100 -3.02 11.20 3.93
CA GLY A 100 -2.55 12.53 4.26
C GLY A 100 -2.78 13.54 3.14
N HIS A 101 -2.49 13.17 1.88
CA HIS A 101 -2.59 14.05 0.72
C HIS A 101 -3.96 14.71 0.55
N ASN A 102 -5.04 13.95 0.82
CA ASN A 102 -6.40 14.44 0.70
C ASN A 102 -6.92 14.98 2.04
N ASP A 103 -6.52 14.37 3.15
CA ASP A 103 -6.90 14.80 4.50
C ASP A 103 -6.52 16.26 4.76
N GLN A 104 -5.32 16.67 4.39
CA GLN A 104 -4.82 18.03 4.61
C GLN A 104 -5.42 19.10 3.69
N SER A 105 -6.14 18.70 2.62
CA SER A 105 -6.55 19.60 1.55
C SER A 105 -7.79 20.42 1.93
N LYS A 106 -7.60 21.53 2.67
CA LYS A 106 -8.67 22.44 3.09
C LYS A 106 -9.52 22.98 1.94
N LYS A 107 -8.93 23.10 0.73
CA LYS A 107 -9.65 23.55 -0.47
C LYS A 107 -10.67 22.52 -0.99
N LYS A 108 -10.58 21.26 -0.58
CA LYS A 108 -11.44 20.15 -0.99
C LYS A 108 -12.28 19.69 0.21
N ALA A 109 -13.34 20.45 0.51
CA ALA A 109 -14.18 20.23 1.70
C ALA A 109 -14.82 18.83 1.76
N ASP A 110 -15.06 18.22 0.59
CA ASP A 110 -15.59 16.85 0.45
C ASP A 110 -14.67 15.79 1.08
N ARG A 111 -13.38 16.02 1.11
CA ARG A 111 -12.37 15.06 1.59
C ARG A 111 -11.47 15.59 2.71
N TYR A 112 -11.47 16.89 2.96
CA TYR A 112 -10.71 17.46 4.07
C TYR A 112 -11.07 16.80 5.39
N THR A 113 -10.05 16.50 6.18
CA THR A 113 -10.16 15.88 7.51
C THR A 113 -9.36 16.74 8.47
N THR A 114 -9.97 17.25 9.55
CA THR A 114 -9.21 18.04 10.53
C THR A 114 -8.12 17.21 11.18
N PRO A 115 -7.05 17.82 11.72
CA PRO A 115 -5.98 17.11 12.42
C PRO A 115 -6.50 16.14 13.49
N GLU A 116 -7.51 16.56 14.27
CA GLU A 116 -8.11 15.77 15.33
C GLU A 116 -8.88 14.56 14.76
N GLN A 117 -9.66 14.78 13.72
CA GLN A 117 -10.39 13.71 13.03
C GLN A 117 -9.43 12.73 12.34
N TYR A 118 -8.36 13.25 11.72
CA TYR A 118 -7.36 12.41 11.07
C TYR A 118 -6.69 11.48 12.09
N LYS A 119 -6.27 12.02 13.25
CA LYS A 119 -5.71 11.23 14.34
C LYS A 119 -6.71 10.17 14.82
N ALA A 120 -7.96 10.54 15.11
CA ALA A 120 -9.00 9.62 15.55
C ALA A 120 -9.28 8.51 14.52
N ASN A 121 -9.29 8.84 13.22
CA ASN A 121 -9.49 7.87 12.16
C ASN A 121 -8.32 6.85 12.10
N LEU A 122 -7.07 7.30 12.24
CA LEU A 122 -5.92 6.40 12.28
C LEU A 122 -5.98 5.48 13.51
N GLU A 123 -6.35 6.01 14.69
CA GLU A 123 -6.52 5.21 15.90
C GLU A 123 -7.61 4.13 15.75
N LYS A 124 -8.75 4.50 15.13
CA LYS A 124 -9.81 3.55 14.79
C LYS A 124 -9.28 2.45 13.87
N MET A 125 -8.60 2.83 12.78
CA MET A 125 -8.07 1.87 11.81
C MET A 125 -7.10 0.89 12.47
N VAL A 126 -6.20 1.37 13.32
CA VAL A 126 -5.27 0.53 14.11
C VAL A 126 -6.04 -0.45 15.01
N SER A 127 -7.05 0.04 15.72
CA SER A 127 -7.87 -0.79 16.63
C SER A 127 -8.60 -1.90 15.88
N ASP A 128 -9.22 -1.57 14.75
CA ASP A 128 -9.99 -2.52 13.93
C ASP A 128 -9.08 -3.64 13.36
N VAL A 129 -7.88 -3.29 12.88
CA VAL A 129 -6.89 -4.29 12.41
C VAL A 129 -6.48 -5.23 13.54
N ARG A 130 -6.19 -4.70 14.72
CA ARG A 130 -5.85 -5.50 15.89
C ARG A 130 -6.98 -6.40 16.35
N ALA A 131 -8.21 -5.94 16.27
CA ALA A 131 -9.39 -6.75 16.58
C ALA A 131 -9.52 -7.99 15.68
N LYS A 132 -8.97 -7.95 14.47
CA LYS A 132 -8.87 -9.10 13.56
C LYS A 132 -7.69 -10.03 13.88
N GLY A 133 -6.83 -9.70 14.85
CA GLY A 133 -5.59 -10.40 15.12
C GLY A 133 -4.53 -10.21 14.04
N ALA A 134 -4.66 -9.15 13.24
CA ALA A 134 -3.73 -8.74 12.21
C ALA A 134 -2.78 -7.64 12.71
N THR A 135 -1.72 -7.38 11.96
CA THR A 135 -0.68 -6.41 12.31
C THR A 135 -0.88 -5.11 11.54
N PRO A 136 -1.20 -3.99 12.19
CA PRO A 136 -1.23 -2.69 11.54
C PRO A 136 0.18 -2.15 11.33
N ILE A 137 0.42 -1.51 10.18
CA ILE A 137 1.63 -0.77 9.84
C ILE A 137 1.19 0.62 9.40
N LEU A 138 1.55 1.64 10.15
CA LEU A 138 1.31 3.03 9.77
C LEU A 138 2.45 3.53 8.89
N CYS A 139 2.11 4.19 7.79
CA CYS A 139 3.07 4.91 6.96
C CYS A 139 2.74 6.39 6.94
N THR A 140 3.74 7.25 7.11
CA THR A 140 3.59 8.67 6.80
C THR A 140 3.36 8.85 5.30
N PRO A 141 2.62 9.89 4.84
CA PRO A 141 2.45 10.15 3.42
C PRO A 141 3.80 10.42 2.74
N ILE A 142 3.97 9.92 1.51
CA ILE A 142 5.17 10.23 0.71
C ILE A 142 5.18 11.72 0.34
N GLU A 143 6.36 12.29 0.10
CA GLU A 143 6.47 13.69 -0.25
C GLU A 143 6.00 13.99 -1.69
N ARG A 144 5.51 15.23 -1.86
CA ARG A 144 5.29 15.83 -3.17
C ARG A 144 6.59 16.50 -3.63
N ARG A 145 6.86 16.46 -4.93
CA ARG A 145 7.98 17.18 -5.50
C ARG A 145 7.72 18.68 -5.44
N LYS A 146 8.37 19.36 -4.51
CA LYS A 146 8.32 20.82 -4.41
C LYS A 146 9.68 21.37 -4.00
N PHE A 147 10.22 22.26 -4.83
CA PHE A 147 11.42 23.03 -4.56
C PHE A 147 11.09 24.52 -4.65
N ASP A 148 11.79 25.35 -3.90
CA ASP A 148 11.70 26.80 -4.00
C ASP A 148 12.61 27.32 -5.14
N LYS A 149 12.64 28.64 -5.31
CA LYS A 149 13.48 29.31 -6.33
C LYS A 149 14.99 29.17 -6.11
N ASN A 150 15.42 28.71 -4.95
CA ASN A 150 16.80 28.47 -4.57
C ASN A 150 17.14 26.99 -4.51
N ASP A 151 16.30 26.14 -5.12
CA ASP A 151 16.42 24.67 -5.15
C ASP A 151 16.34 23.99 -3.76
N ASN A 152 15.80 24.67 -2.74
CA ASN A 152 15.54 24.04 -1.46
C ASN A 152 14.24 23.25 -1.52
N PHE A 153 14.26 22.04 -0.98
CA PHE A 153 13.04 21.22 -0.84
C PHE A 153 12.04 21.87 0.13
N VAL A 154 10.75 21.79 -0.20
CA VAL A 154 9.67 22.40 0.59
C VAL A 154 8.63 21.34 0.94
N ASP A 155 8.57 20.97 2.23
CA ASP A 155 7.52 20.08 2.76
C ASP A 155 6.12 20.62 2.45
N GLN A 156 5.26 19.74 1.96
CA GLN A 156 3.88 20.07 1.58
C GLN A 156 2.82 19.44 2.49
N HIS A 157 3.25 18.70 3.52
CA HIS A 157 2.32 17.93 4.37
C HIS A 157 1.99 18.58 5.71
N GLY A 158 2.75 19.60 6.10
CA GLY A 158 2.52 20.31 7.37
C GLY A 158 2.55 19.34 8.56
N ASN A 159 1.52 19.38 9.41
CA ASN A 159 1.50 18.57 10.63
C ASN A 159 0.97 17.13 10.47
N TYR A 160 0.44 16.74 9.30
CA TYR A 160 -0.21 15.43 9.15
C TYR A 160 0.75 14.24 9.35
N PRO A 161 2.00 14.26 8.87
CA PRO A 161 2.95 13.18 9.16
C PRO A 161 3.28 13.06 10.66
N ASN A 162 3.35 14.18 11.39
CA ASN A 162 3.60 14.17 12.83
C ASN A 162 2.45 13.51 13.61
N LEU A 163 1.21 13.63 13.12
CA LEU A 163 0.08 12.94 13.71
C LEU A 163 0.18 11.43 13.52
N VAL A 164 0.67 10.96 12.35
CA VAL A 164 0.93 9.52 12.13
C VAL A 164 1.98 9.01 13.12
N ARG A 165 3.10 9.74 13.28
CA ARG A 165 4.17 9.41 14.23
C ARG A 165 3.65 9.38 15.67
N ALA A 166 2.80 10.35 16.03
CA ALA A 166 2.18 10.42 17.36
C ALA A 166 1.29 9.19 17.62
N VAL A 167 0.39 8.84 16.69
CA VAL A 167 -0.45 7.64 16.82
C VAL A 167 0.39 6.37 16.89
N ALA A 168 1.42 6.25 16.05
CA ALA A 168 2.31 5.09 16.07
C ALA A 168 2.97 4.92 17.45
N LYS A 169 3.48 6.01 18.03
CA LYS A 169 4.09 6.02 19.36
C LYS A 169 3.07 5.74 20.47
N GLU A 170 1.95 6.46 20.49
CA GLU A 170 0.92 6.36 21.54
C GLU A 170 0.25 4.98 21.58
N LYS A 171 0.04 4.38 20.41
CA LYS A 171 -0.61 3.06 20.29
C LYS A 171 0.40 1.91 20.17
N ASN A 172 1.70 2.19 20.22
CA ASN A 172 2.76 1.20 19.99
C ASN A 172 2.54 0.40 18.71
N VAL A 173 2.44 1.10 17.56
CA VAL A 173 2.23 0.54 16.22
C VAL A 173 3.49 0.67 15.42
N ILE A 174 3.77 -0.31 14.56
CA ILE A 174 4.85 -0.27 13.59
C ILE A 174 4.69 0.98 12.70
N LEU A 175 5.73 1.78 12.62
CA LEU A 175 5.81 2.96 11.75
C LEU A 175 6.85 2.74 10.66
N ILE A 176 6.47 3.01 9.42
CA ILE A 176 7.37 3.18 8.28
C ILE A 176 7.31 4.66 7.88
N ASP A 177 8.42 5.39 8.06
CA ASP A 177 8.44 6.85 7.90
C ASP A 177 8.75 7.24 6.45
N MET A 178 7.78 6.98 5.58
CA MET A 178 7.89 7.25 4.14
C MET A 178 8.05 8.72 3.80
N GLN A 179 7.65 9.66 4.68
CA GLN A 179 7.89 11.08 4.46
C GLN A 179 9.38 11.37 4.48
N HIS A 180 10.11 10.96 5.51
CA HIS A 180 11.54 11.18 5.61
C HIS A 180 12.28 10.52 4.44
N SER A 181 12.03 9.25 4.19
CA SER A 181 12.73 8.50 3.13
C SER A 181 12.48 9.09 1.74
N SER A 182 11.23 9.51 1.43
CA SER A 182 10.93 10.14 0.15
C SER A 182 11.47 11.57 0.05
N MET A 183 11.51 12.32 1.15
CA MET A 183 12.13 13.64 1.21
C MET A 183 13.63 13.57 0.89
N ASP A 184 14.35 12.68 1.57
CA ASP A 184 15.80 12.50 1.36
C ASP A 184 16.09 12.04 -0.08
N PHE A 185 15.27 11.13 -0.61
CA PHE A 185 15.34 10.70 -2.00
C PHE A 185 15.15 11.86 -2.99
N LEU A 186 14.18 12.74 -2.76
CA LEU A 186 13.91 13.88 -3.63
C LEU A 186 15.00 14.95 -3.53
N ILE A 187 15.52 15.22 -2.33
CA ILE A 187 16.65 16.13 -2.11
C ILE A 187 17.88 15.60 -2.85
N ALA A 188 18.20 14.33 -2.73
CA ALA A 188 19.33 13.72 -3.42
C ALA A 188 19.19 13.74 -4.95
N ALA A 189 17.97 13.59 -5.47
CA ALA A 189 17.68 13.66 -6.90
C ALA A 189 17.75 15.11 -7.44
N GLY A 190 17.49 16.10 -6.59
CA GLY A 190 17.46 17.53 -6.95
C GLY A 190 16.26 17.94 -7.80
N THR A 191 16.15 19.22 -8.06
CA THR A 191 15.01 19.83 -8.77
C THR A 191 14.79 19.20 -10.14
N GLU A 192 15.81 19.12 -10.98
CA GLU A 192 15.68 18.57 -12.34
C GLU A 192 15.65 17.04 -12.36
N GLY A 193 16.53 16.39 -11.58
CA GLY A 193 16.66 14.93 -11.57
C GLY A 193 15.43 14.21 -11.01
N SER A 194 14.61 14.88 -10.20
CA SER A 194 13.40 14.32 -9.62
C SER A 194 12.18 14.35 -10.56
N ILE A 195 12.18 15.14 -11.65
CA ILE A 195 11.05 15.27 -12.59
C ILE A 195 10.62 13.91 -13.14
N LYS A 196 11.59 13.08 -13.53
CA LYS A 196 11.35 11.75 -14.13
C LYS A 196 10.55 10.76 -13.27
N TYR A 197 10.45 11.02 -11.97
CA TYR A 197 9.71 10.16 -11.03
C TYR A 197 8.23 10.53 -10.93
N PHE A 198 7.86 11.71 -11.41
CA PHE A 198 6.50 12.24 -11.30
C PHE A 198 5.78 12.28 -12.65
N LEU A 199 4.46 12.43 -12.61
CA LEU A 199 3.61 12.38 -13.79
C LEU A 199 3.74 13.68 -14.62
N HIS A 200 4.92 13.86 -15.20
CA HIS A 200 5.17 14.85 -16.23
C HIS A 200 5.07 14.16 -17.59
N VAL A 201 3.99 14.45 -18.32
CA VAL A 201 3.70 13.85 -19.64
C VAL A 201 3.46 14.93 -20.66
N LYS A 202 3.98 14.71 -21.88
CA LYS A 202 3.76 15.61 -23.03
C LYS A 202 2.39 15.33 -23.66
N PRO A 203 1.87 16.23 -24.52
CA PRO A 203 0.69 15.96 -25.29
C PRO A 203 0.80 14.63 -26.06
N GLY A 204 -0.24 13.79 -25.95
CA GLY A 204 -0.32 12.48 -26.60
C GLY A 204 0.34 11.31 -25.83
N GLU A 205 1.11 11.55 -24.77
CA GLU A 205 1.77 10.47 -23.99
C GLU A 205 0.81 9.74 -23.03
N CYS A 206 -0.26 10.39 -22.58
CA CYS A 206 -1.21 9.83 -21.63
C CYS A 206 -2.64 9.99 -22.14
N LYS A 207 -3.38 8.91 -22.32
CA LYS A 207 -4.75 8.95 -22.82
C LYS A 207 -5.70 9.73 -21.90
N LYS A 208 -5.46 9.69 -20.59
CA LYS A 208 -6.24 10.45 -19.59
C LYS A 208 -5.90 11.95 -19.62
N HIS A 209 -4.73 12.31 -20.09
CA HIS A 209 -4.24 13.69 -20.19
C HIS A 209 -3.70 13.97 -21.60
N PRO A 210 -4.60 14.08 -22.61
CA PRO A 210 -4.21 14.19 -24.02
C PRO A 210 -3.39 15.46 -24.31
N ASP A 211 -3.62 16.53 -23.56
CA ASP A 211 -2.92 17.81 -23.70
C ASP A 211 -1.61 17.87 -22.89
N GLY A 212 -1.21 16.76 -22.29
CA GLY A 212 -0.07 16.71 -21.37
C GLY A 212 -0.44 17.10 -19.95
N LYS A 213 0.50 16.91 -19.01
CA LYS A 213 0.34 17.25 -17.59
C LYS A 213 1.69 17.40 -16.92
N GLU A 214 1.80 18.39 -16.03
CA GLU A 214 2.89 18.53 -15.06
C GLU A 214 2.33 18.29 -13.66
N ASP A 215 2.53 17.11 -13.10
CA ASP A 215 2.00 16.70 -11.80
C ASP A 215 3.15 16.31 -10.86
N ASN A 216 3.30 17.07 -9.81
CA ASN A 216 4.33 16.89 -8.79
C ASN A 216 3.86 16.05 -7.58
N THR A 217 2.74 15.34 -7.72
CA THR A 217 2.17 14.48 -6.67
C THR A 217 2.10 13.02 -7.10
N HIS A 218 1.57 12.77 -8.30
CA HIS A 218 1.41 11.42 -8.81
C HIS A 218 2.67 10.92 -9.50
N LEU A 219 2.91 9.63 -9.42
CA LEU A 219 4.16 9.01 -9.86
C LEU A 219 4.04 8.40 -11.26
N ARG A 220 5.18 8.32 -11.96
CA ARG A 220 5.40 7.44 -13.10
C ARG A 220 5.90 6.08 -12.61
N PRO A 221 6.04 5.04 -13.50
CA PRO A 221 6.55 3.74 -13.11
C PRO A 221 7.90 3.81 -12.36
N GLU A 222 8.82 4.66 -12.82
CA GLU A 222 10.14 4.85 -12.20
C GLU A 222 10.02 5.40 -10.78
N GLY A 223 9.11 6.36 -10.58
CA GLY A 223 8.82 6.92 -9.25
C GLY A 223 8.13 5.92 -8.33
N ALA A 224 7.15 5.19 -8.85
CA ALA A 224 6.44 4.17 -8.09
C ALA A 224 7.39 3.04 -7.63
N LEU A 225 8.32 2.61 -8.50
CA LEU A 225 9.37 1.66 -8.13
C LEU A 225 10.33 2.24 -7.08
N ALA A 226 10.78 3.48 -7.26
CA ALA A 226 11.67 4.12 -6.29
C ALA A 226 11.03 4.18 -4.90
N ILE A 227 9.78 4.62 -4.82
CA ILE A 227 9.03 4.67 -3.54
C ILE A 227 8.77 3.26 -2.99
N GLY A 228 8.41 2.29 -3.83
CA GLY A 228 8.28 0.89 -3.43
C GLY A 228 9.58 0.34 -2.83
N ASN A 229 10.72 0.68 -3.43
CA ASN A 229 12.03 0.29 -2.92
C ASN A 229 12.32 0.93 -1.55
N LEU A 230 12.02 2.22 -1.38
CA LEU A 230 12.16 2.89 -0.06
C LEU A 230 11.31 2.19 1.00
N PHE A 231 10.06 1.84 0.67
CA PHE A 231 9.20 1.09 1.59
C PHE A 231 9.83 -0.26 2.00
N ILE A 232 10.43 -0.98 1.07
CA ILE A 232 11.07 -2.27 1.36
C ILE A 232 12.34 -2.09 2.22
N GLU A 233 13.16 -1.07 1.96
CA GLU A 233 14.34 -0.79 2.77
C GLU A 233 13.93 -0.41 4.21
N GLU A 234 12.96 0.47 4.37
CA GLU A 234 12.39 0.81 5.69
C GLU A 234 11.78 -0.42 6.39
N LEU A 235 11.05 -1.27 5.65
CA LEU A 235 10.49 -2.51 6.18
C LEU A 235 11.58 -3.43 6.74
N LYS A 236 12.69 -3.59 6.03
CA LYS A 236 13.85 -4.37 6.48
C LYS A 236 14.45 -3.77 7.76
N GLU A 237 14.64 -2.45 7.80
CA GLU A 237 15.22 -1.76 8.95
C GLU A 237 14.34 -1.91 10.19
N VAL A 238 13.06 -1.58 10.07
CA VAL A 238 12.07 -1.67 11.16
C VAL A 238 11.90 -3.11 11.65
N SER A 239 12.04 -4.11 10.76
CA SER A 239 11.95 -5.53 11.11
C SER A 239 13.01 -6.01 12.11
N LYS A 240 14.13 -5.29 12.25
CA LYS A 240 15.16 -5.61 13.23
C LYS A 240 14.66 -5.48 14.66
N GLN A 241 13.71 -4.56 14.88
CA GLN A 241 13.08 -4.31 16.19
C GLN A 241 11.70 -4.98 16.32
N HIS A 242 11.04 -5.31 15.19
CA HIS A 242 9.69 -5.86 15.13
C HIS A 242 9.67 -7.27 14.55
N LYS A 243 9.74 -8.27 15.44
CA LYS A 243 9.82 -9.70 15.04
C LYS A 243 8.60 -10.18 14.25
N GLU A 244 7.44 -9.55 14.43
CA GLU A 244 6.20 -9.81 13.70
C GLU A 244 6.33 -9.56 12.20
N LEU A 245 7.28 -8.73 11.75
CA LEU A 245 7.57 -8.46 10.33
C LEU A 245 8.43 -9.54 9.65
N LYS A 246 9.00 -10.48 10.40
CA LYS A 246 9.84 -11.56 9.83
C LYS A 246 9.15 -12.33 8.69
N PRO A 247 7.82 -12.63 8.75
CA PRO A 247 7.15 -13.31 7.65
C PRO A 247 7.19 -12.52 6.34
N LEU A 248 7.20 -11.18 6.39
CA LEU A 248 7.33 -10.33 5.21
C LEU A 248 8.76 -10.35 4.67
N VAL A 249 9.73 -10.04 5.53
CA VAL A 249 11.13 -9.89 5.11
C VAL A 249 11.72 -11.18 4.52
N LYS A 250 11.39 -12.35 5.10
CA LYS A 250 11.86 -13.64 4.57
C LYS A 250 11.30 -14.01 3.20
N ASN A 251 10.23 -13.37 2.78
CA ASN A 251 9.55 -13.60 1.52
C ASN A 251 9.83 -12.50 0.47
N LEU A 252 10.80 -11.64 0.73
CA LEU A 252 11.27 -10.67 -0.25
C LEU A 252 12.01 -11.39 -1.39
N ASN A 253 11.82 -10.90 -2.60
CA ASN A 253 12.58 -11.33 -3.76
C ASN A 253 14.02 -10.84 -3.68
N ASN A 254 14.98 -11.70 -4.01
CA ASN A 254 16.41 -11.38 -4.02
C ASN A 254 16.93 -11.02 -5.43
N GLY A 255 16.04 -10.95 -6.43
CA GLY A 255 16.39 -10.71 -7.83
C GLY A 255 16.05 -9.30 -8.29
N GLU A 256 16.33 -9.05 -9.58
CA GLU A 256 15.93 -7.81 -10.26
C GLU A 256 14.40 -7.66 -10.23
N ILE A 257 13.93 -6.48 -9.80
CA ILE A 257 12.51 -6.20 -9.68
C ILE A 257 11.97 -5.85 -11.07
N LYS A 258 11.08 -6.71 -11.58
CA LYS A 258 10.33 -6.45 -12.80
C LYS A 258 8.92 -6.00 -12.43
N LEU A 259 8.46 -4.89 -12.99
CA LEU A 259 7.07 -4.46 -12.85
C LEU A 259 6.14 -5.55 -13.38
N THR A 260 5.44 -6.22 -12.46
CA THR A 260 4.28 -7.02 -12.79
C THR A 260 3.05 -6.18 -12.48
N TYR A 261 2.24 -5.88 -13.51
CA TYR A 261 0.97 -5.19 -13.30
C TYR A 261 0.05 -6.11 -12.50
N THR A 262 -0.41 -5.62 -11.35
CA THR A 262 -1.33 -6.34 -10.49
C THR A 262 -2.60 -6.74 -11.23
N ILE A 263 -3.05 -7.97 -10.99
CA ILE A 263 -4.36 -8.46 -11.39
C ILE A 263 -5.41 -7.56 -10.70
N LYS A 264 -6.23 -6.86 -11.50
CA LYS A 264 -7.37 -6.10 -10.98
C LYS A 264 -8.21 -7.00 -10.08
N ILE A 265 -8.44 -6.58 -8.85
CA ILE A 265 -9.42 -7.24 -7.98
C ILE A 265 -10.80 -6.92 -8.56
N LYS A 266 -11.35 -7.82 -9.39
CA LYS A 266 -12.66 -7.66 -10.06
C LYS A 266 -13.81 -7.39 -9.09
N GLU A 267 -13.66 -7.77 -7.83
CA GLU A 267 -14.70 -7.67 -6.80
C GLU A 267 -14.94 -6.24 -6.28
N ILE A 268 -14.02 -5.29 -6.53
CA ILE A 268 -14.26 -3.86 -6.19
C ILE A 268 -15.35 -3.26 -7.08
N GLU A 269 -15.69 -3.88 -8.18
CA GLU A 269 -16.77 -3.40 -9.06
C GLU A 269 -18.16 -3.53 -8.42
N THR A 270 -18.36 -4.44 -7.47
CA THR A 270 -19.64 -4.61 -6.76
C THR A 270 -19.93 -3.46 -5.79
N LEU A 271 -18.93 -2.71 -5.31
CA LEU A 271 -19.14 -1.50 -4.53
C LEU A 271 -19.63 -0.33 -5.38
N LYS A 272 -19.48 -0.39 -6.71
CA LYS A 272 -19.99 0.65 -7.62
C LYS A 272 -21.53 0.70 -7.70
N SER A 273 -22.23 -0.37 -7.32
CA SER A 273 -23.69 -0.43 -7.43
C SER A 273 -24.44 0.25 -6.29
N ASN A 274 -23.80 0.52 -5.14
CA ASN A 274 -24.47 1.07 -3.96
C ASN A 274 -24.00 2.47 -3.53
N THR A 275 -22.98 3.03 -4.15
CA THR A 275 -22.54 4.41 -3.89
C THR A 275 -22.56 5.18 -5.21
N ASN A 276 -23.63 5.93 -5.38
CA ASN A 276 -23.88 6.81 -6.54
C ASN A 276 -22.64 7.60 -6.98
N ASN A 277 -22.46 7.62 -8.25
CA ASN A 277 -21.64 8.33 -9.21
C ASN A 277 -21.14 9.76 -8.89
N ASN A 278 -21.38 10.32 -7.70
CA ASN A 278 -21.19 11.74 -7.42
C ASN A 278 -19.75 12.17 -7.13
N LEU A 279 -18.81 11.25 -6.97
CA LEU A 279 -17.42 11.62 -6.61
C LEU A 279 -16.43 11.56 -7.77
N ASP A 280 -16.71 10.74 -8.79
CA ASP A 280 -15.92 10.77 -10.04
C ASP A 280 -16.32 11.96 -10.95
N GLU A 281 -17.56 12.50 -10.80
CA GLU A 281 -17.99 13.72 -11.48
C GLU A 281 -17.37 15.00 -10.92
N GLY A 282 -16.98 15.01 -9.64
CA GLY A 282 -16.30 16.15 -9.01
C GLY A 282 -14.92 16.45 -9.61
N GLU A 283 -14.26 15.47 -10.26
CA GLU A 283 -13.03 15.72 -11.03
C GLU A 283 -13.31 16.34 -12.40
N LYS A 284 -14.53 16.16 -12.96
CA LYS A 284 -14.92 16.75 -14.26
C LYS A 284 -15.42 18.19 -14.15
N GLN A 285 -15.87 18.63 -12.97
CA GLN A 285 -16.43 19.98 -12.76
C GLN A 285 -15.42 21.00 -12.19
N ALA A 286 -14.17 20.60 -11.94
CA ALA A 286 -13.10 21.48 -11.49
C ALA A 286 -12.14 21.85 -12.64
N LYS A 287 -12.70 22.11 -13.83
CA LYS A 287 -12.02 22.80 -14.92
C LYS A 287 -12.37 24.28 -14.95
#